data_e7be86a085253e51bfb084d57112cfe1
#
_entry.id   e7be86a085253e51bfb084d57112cfe1
#
_cell.length_a   1.000
_cell.length_b   1.000
_cell.length_c   1.000
_cell.angle_alpha   90.00
_cell.angle_beta   90.00
_cell.angle_gamma   90.00
#
_symmetry.space_group_name_H-M   'P 1'
#
loop_
_entity.id
_entity.type
_entity.pdbx_description
1 polymer ?
#
loop_
_entity_poly.entity_id
_entity_poly.type
_entity_poly.pdbx_seq_one_letter_code
_entity_poly.pdbx_strand_id
1 'polypeptide(L)'
;NTVGAQLALLLKIHAYNVTYVHRGLSFESALIDGIISIAEGKQHVLAGAMDEITPTSHIIQQRLGLLKGTTAGEGAQFFLLSAQKEEQTFAELKGVDTFITRMSAPEISNRMHHFLKSHRLAPEDIDWFISGKNGQEATDAVYTELEHSLFPHALHSSFKEQCGEYQTASSYALWMAAKALKEEASSRYALIYNQYQGINHSIILIKRCTS
;
A
#
# COMPACT_ATOMS: atom_id res chain seq x y z
N ASN A 1 13.22 14.16 -9.02
CA ASN A 1 12.95 13.19 -10.08
C ASN A 1 14.20 12.48 -10.64
N THR A 2 15.23 12.29 -9.81
CA THR A 2 16.50 11.73 -10.31
C THR A 2 16.49 10.20 -10.34
N VAL A 3 15.86 9.55 -9.37
CA VAL A 3 15.95 8.07 -9.21
C VAL A 3 15.26 7.32 -10.34
N GLY A 4 14.02 7.66 -10.68
CA GLY A 4 13.33 7.05 -11.82
C GLY A 4 14.08 7.23 -13.12
N ALA A 5 14.61 8.44 -13.38
CA ALA A 5 15.42 8.72 -14.55
C ALA A 5 16.76 7.95 -14.54
N GLN A 6 17.41 7.83 -13.38
CA GLN A 6 18.66 7.06 -13.25
C GLN A 6 18.42 5.56 -13.47
N LEU A 7 17.31 5.01 -12.94
CA LEU A 7 16.93 3.62 -13.19
C LEU A 7 16.64 3.38 -14.68
N ALA A 8 15.90 4.27 -15.33
CA ALA A 8 15.64 4.17 -16.77
C ALA A 8 16.94 4.22 -17.58
N LEU A 9 17.86 5.11 -17.22
CA LEU A 9 19.17 5.19 -17.88
C LEU A 9 20.00 3.92 -17.68
N LEU A 10 20.06 3.41 -16.44
CA LEU A 10 20.80 2.21 -16.09
C LEU A 10 20.23 0.96 -16.83
N LEU A 11 18.92 0.85 -16.88
CA LEU A 11 18.21 -0.26 -17.53
C LEU A 11 18.05 -0.04 -19.06
N LYS A 12 18.54 1.10 -19.59
CA LYS A 12 18.39 1.49 -21.00
C LYS A 12 16.94 1.51 -21.48
N ILE A 13 16.03 1.93 -20.60
CA ILE A 13 14.60 2.05 -20.89
C ILE A 13 14.36 3.45 -21.44
N HIS A 14 13.91 3.54 -22.69
CA HIS A 14 13.54 4.79 -23.37
C HIS A 14 12.02 4.98 -23.45
N ALA A 15 11.28 4.31 -22.55
CA ALA A 15 9.84 4.37 -22.47
C ALA A 15 9.37 5.47 -21.50
N TYR A 16 8.06 5.55 -21.33
CA TYR A 16 7.39 6.39 -20.35
C TYR A 16 8.03 6.25 -18.95
N ASN A 17 8.33 7.37 -18.33
CA ASN A 17 8.93 7.44 -17.01
C ASN A 17 8.39 8.67 -16.28
N VAL A 18 7.75 8.45 -15.16
CA VAL A 18 7.14 9.51 -14.36
C VAL A 18 7.43 9.29 -12.87
N THR A 19 7.50 10.37 -12.12
CA THR A 19 7.62 10.34 -10.67
C THR A 19 6.47 11.10 -10.04
N TYR A 20 5.78 10.45 -9.12
CA TYR A 20 4.69 11.02 -8.34
C TYR A 20 5.18 11.56 -7.01
N VAL A 21 4.81 12.80 -6.69
CA VAL A 21 5.04 13.43 -5.39
C VAL A 21 3.68 13.83 -4.84
N HIS A 22 3.01 12.91 -4.18
CA HIS A 22 1.62 13.06 -3.72
C HIS A 22 1.49 12.70 -2.23
N ARG A 23 2.47 13.10 -1.41
CA ARG A 23 2.53 12.80 0.03
C ARG A 23 2.34 11.31 0.30
N GLY A 24 1.45 10.96 1.27
CA GLY A 24 1.13 9.59 1.64
C GLY A 24 0.39 8.77 0.58
N LEU A 25 0.18 9.29 -0.63
CA LEU A 25 -0.43 8.58 -1.76
C LEU A 25 0.51 8.50 -2.97
N SER A 26 1.80 8.79 -2.80
CA SER A 26 2.77 8.80 -3.91
C SER A 26 2.93 7.40 -4.51
N PHE A 27 3.01 6.37 -3.67
CA PHE A 27 3.12 4.98 -4.11
C PHE A 27 1.85 4.52 -4.83
N GLU A 28 0.70 4.79 -4.24
CA GLU A 28 -0.60 4.42 -4.83
C GLU A 28 -0.81 5.09 -6.19
N SER A 29 -0.38 6.35 -6.34
CA SER A 29 -0.44 7.05 -7.62
C SER A 29 0.43 6.35 -8.67
N ALA A 30 1.65 5.94 -8.33
CA ALA A 30 2.51 5.17 -9.21
C ALA A 30 1.93 3.80 -9.54
N LEU A 31 1.31 3.14 -8.55
CA LEU A 31 0.70 1.83 -8.73
C LEU A 31 -0.54 1.89 -9.65
N ILE A 32 -1.40 2.90 -9.47
CA ILE A 32 -2.57 3.14 -10.32
C ILE A 32 -2.14 3.43 -11.76
N ASP A 33 -1.13 4.29 -11.96
CA ASP A 33 -0.59 4.58 -13.30
C ASP A 33 -0.01 3.33 -13.96
N GLY A 34 0.68 2.49 -13.17
CA GLY A 34 1.16 1.18 -13.64
C GLY A 34 0.01 0.26 -14.09
N ILE A 35 -1.10 0.20 -13.32
CA ILE A 35 -2.30 -0.58 -13.69
C ILE A 35 -2.89 -0.05 -15.00
N ILE A 36 -3.03 1.27 -15.14
CA ILE A 36 -3.54 1.91 -16.35
C ILE A 36 -2.64 1.57 -17.54
N SER A 37 -1.33 1.69 -17.40
CA SER A 37 -0.36 1.35 -18.44
C SER A 37 -0.46 -0.11 -18.90
N ILE A 38 -0.67 -1.05 -17.97
CA ILE A 38 -0.91 -2.46 -18.29
C ILE A 38 -2.24 -2.61 -19.05
N ALA A 39 -3.31 -1.93 -18.61
CA ALA A 39 -4.60 -1.96 -19.28
C ALA A 39 -4.55 -1.35 -20.70
N GLU A 40 -3.66 -0.39 -20.95
CA GLU A 40 -3.36 0.20 -22.26
C GLU A 40 -2.48 -0.67 -23.15
N GLY A 41 -2.10 -1.87 -22.68
CA GLY A 41 -1.38 -2.86 -23.49
C GLY A 41 0.12 -2.93 -23.26
N LYS A 42 0.67 -2.26 -22.24
CA LYS A 42 2.05 -2.51 -21.82
C LYS A 42 2.16 -3.92 -21.24
N GLN A 43 3.19 -4.65 -21.63
CA GLN A 43 3.40 -6.01 -21.10
C GLN A 43 3.96 -6.01 -19.70
N HIS A 44 4.89 -5.11 -19.42
CA HIS A 44 5.57 -4.98 -18.14
C HIS A 44 5.69 -3.52 -17.76
N VAL A 45 5.44 -3.21 -16.49
CA VAL A 45 5.61 -1.88 -15.91
C VAL A 45 6.34 -2.02 -14.57
N LEU A 46 7.44 -1.31 -14.40
CA LEU A 46 8.13 -1.21 -13.12
C LEU A 46 7.52 -0.06 -12.33
N ALA A 47 6.78 -0.37 -11.28
CA ALA A 47 6.23 0.61 -10.33
C ALA A 47 6.90 0.44 -8.97
N GLY A 48 7.11 1.54 -8.25
CA GLY A 48 7.71 1.45 -6.92
C GLY A 48 7.71 2.77 -6.18
N ALA A 49 8.28 2.74 -5.00
CA ALA A 49 8.44 3.91 -4.16
C ALA A 49 9.73 3.84 -3.36
N MET A 50 10.20 5.01 -2.93
CA MET A 50 11.33 5.12 -2.03
C MET A 50 11.21 6.39 -1.19
N ASP A 51 11.55 6.25 0.06
CA ASP A 51 11.75 7.36 1.00
C ASP A 51 13.05 7.15 1.76
N GLU A 52 13.80 8.23 1.96
CA GLU A 52 15.04 8.27 2.73
C GLU A 52 14.92 9.29 3.86
N ILE A 53 15.35 8.92 5.04
CA ILE A 53 15.48 9.82 6.18
C ILE A 53 16.86 10.47 6.17
N THR A 54 16.92 11.74 5.79
CA THR A 54 18.12 12.55 6.01
C THR A 54 18.05 13.23 7.38
N PRO A 55 19.19 13.59 8.01
CA PRO A 55 19.18 14.34 9.27
C PRO A 55 18.33 15.61 9.21
N THR A 56 18.36 16.32 8.08
CA THR A 56 17.58 17.55 7.89
C THR A 56 16.09 17.26 7.79
N SER A 57 15.68 16.27 6.99
CA SER A 57 14.26 15.89 6.86
C SER A 57 13.69 15.40 8.18
N HIS A 58 14.46 14.64 8.93
CA HIS A 58 14.07 14.15 10.27
C HIS A 58 13.79 15.31 11.25
N ILE A 59 14.71 16.27 11.33
CA ILE A 59 14.54 17.45 12.19
C ILE A 59 13.28 18.25 11.79
N ILE A 60 13.03 18.42 10.49
CA ILE A 60 11.84 19.12 10.00
C ILE A 60 10.57 18.37 10.39
N GLN A 61 10.51 17.06 10.17
CA GLN A 61 9.36 16.23 10.52
C GLN A 61 9.09 16.24 12.01
N GLN A 62 10.13 16.16 12.85
CA GLN A 62 9.99 16.30 14.31
C GLN A 62 9.43 17.64 14.73
N ARG A 63 9.95 18.75 14.18
CA ARG A 63 9.45 20.12 14.48
C ARG A 63 8.01 20.33 14.05
N LEU A 64 7.58 19.69 12.97
CA LEU A 64 6.19 19.72 12.50
C LEU A 64 5.28 18.76 13.28
N GLY A 65 5.82 17.97 14.22
CA GLY A 65 5.06 17.00 15.01
C GLY A 65 4.59 15.77 14.24
N LEU A 66 5.12 15.54 13.03
CA LEU A 66 4.70 14.44 12.17
C LEU A 66 5.14 13.06 12.69
N LEU A 67 6.17 13.04 13.54
CA LEU A 67 6.73 11.83 14.15
C LEU A 67 6.34 11.67 15.62
N LYS A 68 5.35 12.45 16.09
CA LYS A 68 4.94 12.38 17.49
C LYS A 68 4.24 11.05 17.79
N GLY A 69 4.83 10.24 18.68
CA GLY A 69 4.27 8.94 19.10
C GLY A 69 4.44 7.82 18.06
N THR A 70 5.29 8.02 17.06
CA THR A 70 5.60 7.00 16.05
C THR A 70 7.10 6.89 15.80
N THR A 71 7.54 5.76 15.31
CA THR A 71 8.92 5.54 14.86
C THR A 71 9.04 5.94 13.39
N ALA A 72 9.98 6.84 13.09
CA ALA A 72 10.29 7.19 11.71
C ALA A 72 10.88 5.98 10.98
N GLY A 73 10.50 5.80 9.74
CA GLY A 73 10.99 4.74 8.85
C GLY A 73 11.47 5.27 7.51
N GLU A 74 12.17 4.43 6.78
CA GLU A 74 12.58 4.64 5.40
C GLU A 74 12.53 3.32 4.64
N GLY A 75 12.48 3.36 3.32
CA GLY A 75 12.46 2.15 2.53
C GLY A 75 12.35 2.39 1.03
N ALA A 76 12.63 1.33 0.28
CA ALA A 76 12.48 1.31 -1.17
C ALA A 76 11.94 -0.06 -1.61
N GLN A 77 10.81 -0.05 -2.30
CA GLN A 77 10.18 -1.25 -2.85
C GLN A 77 9.81 -1.01 -4.30
N PHE A 78 10.09 -2.00 -5.15
CA PHE A 78 9.77 -1.98 -6.57
C PHE A 78 9.06 -3.25 -6.98
N PHE A 79 8.08 -3.12 -7.86
CA PHE A 79 7.22 -4.20 -8.34
C PHE A 79 7.22 -4.22 -9.86
N LEU A 80 7.45 -5.38 -10.43
CA LEU A 80 7.22 -5.61 -11.85
C LEU A 80 5.76 -6.06 -12.03
N LEU A 81 4.96 -5.18 -12.62
CA LEU A 81 3.57 -5.47 -12.96
C LEU A 81 3.50 -6.11 -14.34
N SER A 82 2.66 -7.13 -14.49
CA SER A 82 2.41 -7.82 -15.75
C SER A 82 0.91 -8.06 -15.92
N ALA A 83 0.42 -8.02 -17.16
CA ALA A 83 -0.97 -8.38 -17.50
C ALA A 83 -1.25 -9.87 -17.32
N GLN A 84 -0.22 -10.69 -17.40
CA GLN A 84 -0.32 -12.15 -17.36
C GLN A 84 0.40 -12.70 -16.15
N LYS A 85 -0.15 -13.78 -15.61
CA LYS A 85 0.53 -14.55 -14.58
C LYS A 85 1.75 -15.25 -15.18
N GLU A 86 2.88 -15.15 -14.49
CA GLU A 86 4.14 -15.83 -14.77
C GLU A 86 4.51 -16.77 -13.61
N GLU A 87 5.48 -17.64 -13.81
CA GLU A 87 5.93 -18.59 -12.79
C GLU A 87 6.38 -17.91 -11.50
N GLN A 88 7.00 -16.72 -11.64
CA GLN A 88 7.51 -15.95 -10.52
C GLN A 88 6.48 -14.98 -9.92
N THR A 89 5.26 -14.94 -10.41
CA THR A 89 4.22 -14.03 -9.90
C THR A 89 3.95 -14.31 -8.42
N PHE A 90 3.97 -13.26 -7.61
CA PHE A 90 3.71 -13.35 -6.18
C PHE A 90 2.22 -13.31 -5.87
N ALA A 91 1.52 -12.33 -6.42
CA ALA A 91 0.09 -12.12 -6.18
C ALA A 91 -0.55 -11.38 -7.35
N GLU A 92 -1.87 -11.45 -7.44
CA GLU A 92 -2.69 -10.67 -8.36
C GLU A 92 -3.15 -9.40 -7.65
N LEU A 93 -2.83 -8.23 -8.21
CA LEU A 93 -3.35 -6.95 -7.75
C LEU A 93 -4.78 -6.79 -8.25
N LYS A 94 -5.76 -6.82 -7.34
CA LYS A 94 -7.18 -6.74 -7.67
C LYS A 94 -7.70 -5.31 -7.80
N GLY A 95 -7.18 -4.41 -6.97
CA GLY A 95 -7.61 -3.02 -7.02
C GLY A 95 -6.88 -2.14 -6.01
N VAL A 96 -6.94 -0.86 -6.29
CA VAL A 96 -6.44 0.22 -5.42
C VAL A 96 -7.52 1.29 -5.34
N ASP A 97 -7.83 1.76 -4.14
CA ASP A 97 -8.68 2.92 -3.90
C ASP A 97 -7.95 3.93 -3.05
N THR A 98 -8.09 5.22 -3.38
CA THR A 98 -7.47 6.31 -2.63
C THR A 98 -8.46 7.45 -2.40
N PHE A 99 -8.36 8.08 -1.23
CA PHE A 99 -9.20 9.22 -0.91
C PHE A 99 -8.49 10.18 0.05
N ILE A 100 -8.83 11.48 -0.05
CA ILE A 100 -8.18 12.56 0.68
C ILE A 100 -9.27 13.30 1.43
N THR A 101 -9.54 12.89 2.67
CA THR A 101 -10.49 13.56 3.58
C THR A 101 -10.33 12.99 4.98
N ARG A 102 -10.81 13.71 5.98
CA ARG A 102 -10.96 13.14 7.32
C ARG A 102 -12.22 12.30 7.36
N MET A 103 -12.12 11.07 7.84
CA MET A 103 -13.23 10.14 7.95
C MET A 103 -13.21 9.44 9.30
N SER A 104 -14.40 9.19 9.84
CA SER A 104 -14.62 8.31 10.98
C SER A 104 -14.50 6.84 10.58
N ALA A 105 -14.30 5.95 11.55
CA ALA A 105 -14.22 4.52 11.27
C ALA A 105 -15.48 3.94 10.57
N PRO A 106 -16.73 4.35 10.92
CA PRO A 106 -17.91 3.93 10.16
C PRO A 106 -17.92 4.39 8.69
N GLU A 107 -17.46 5.60 8.40
CA GLU A 107 -17.37 6.10 7.02
C GLU A 107 -16.33 5.30 6.21
N ILE A 108 -15.18 5.00 6.82
CA ILE A 108 -14.13 4.17 6.22
C ILE A 108 -14.66 2.74 6.01
N SER A 109 -15.36 2.17 6.99
CA SER A 109 -16.01 0.85 6.87
C SER A 109 -16.98 0.81 5.70
N ASN A 110 -17.84 1.81 5.54
CA ASN A 110 -18.75 1.91 4.40
C ASN A 110 -18.00 1.98 3.07
N ARG A 111 -16.89 2.73 3.01
CA ARG A 111 -16.07 2.80 1.80
C ARG A 111 -15.43 1.46 1.46
N MET A 112 -14.92 0.75 2.46
CA MET A 112 -14.37 -0.60 2.28
C MET A 112 -15.43 -1.59 1.78
N HIS A 113 -16.64 -1.54 2.31
CA HIS A 113 -17.75 -2.36 1.81
C HIS A 113 -18.04 -2.08 0.31
N HIS A 114 -18.09 -0.81 -0.09
CA HIS A 114 -18.31 -0.44 -1.50
C HIS A 114 -17.14 -0.92 -2.38
N PHE A 115 -15.90 -0.75 -1.91
CA PHE A 115 -14.71 -1.20 -2.62
C PHE A 115 -14.73 -2.73 -2.80
N LEU A 116 -14.94 -3.50 -1.74
CA LEU A 116 -15.03 -4.96 -1.81
C LEU A 116 -16.18 -5.41 -2.73
N LYS A 117 -17.35 -4.81 -2.59
CA LYS A 117 -18.51 -5.12 -3.45
C LYS A 117 -18.23 -4.87 -4.94
N SER A 118 -17.46 -3.83 -5.29
CA SER A 118 -17.05 -3.58 -6.69
C SER A 118 -16.17 -4.69 -7.25
N HIS A 119 -15.45 -5.41 -6.36
CA HIS A 119 -14.65 -6.60 -6.68
C HIS A 119 -15.41 -7.92 -6.49
N ARG A 120 -16.74 -7.87 -6.23
CA ARG A 120 -17.61 -9.03 -5.97
C ARG A 120 -17.17 -9.83 -4.74
N LEU A 121 -16.71 -9.13 -3.72
CA LEU A 121 -16.28 -9.66 -2.44
C LEU A 121 -17.10 -9.05 -1.30
N ALA A 122 -17.16 -9.80 -0.19
CA ALA A 122 -17.65 -9.34 1.10
C ALA A 122 -16.49 -9.27 2.11
N PRO A 123 -16.64 -8.61 3.26
CA PRO A 123 -15.60 -8.58 4.29
C PRO A 123 -15.14 -9.97 4.75
N GLU A 124 -16.05 -10.94 4.76
CA GLU A 124 -15.80 -12.34 5.15
C GLU A 124 -14.87 -13.08 4.18
N ASP A 125 -14.70 -12.57 2.96
CA ASP A 125 -13.78 -13.14 1.97
C ASP A 125 -12.32 -12.73 2.21
N ILE A 126 -12.09 -11.78 3.11
CA ILE A 126 -10.75 -11.26 3.42
C ILE A 126 -10.11 -12.14 4.50
N ASP A 127 -9.09 -12.89 4.12
CA ASP A 127 -8.35 -13.75 5.05
C ASP A 127 -7.33 -13.00 5.87
N TRP A 128 -6.82 -11.87 5.35
CA TRP A 128 -5.78 -11.09 6.01
C TRP A 128 -6.01 -9.60 5.86
N PHE A 129 -6.21 -8.91 6.98
CA PHE A 129 -6.31 -7.46 7.06
C PHE A 129 -5.00 -6.89 7.58
N ILE A 130 -4.36 -6.04 6.79
CA ILE A 130 -3.05 -5.44 7.07
C ILE A 130 -3.24 -3.95 7.31
N SER A 131 -3.03 -3.54 8.54
CA SER A 131 -3.27 -2.19 9.02
C SER A 131 -2.00 -1.34 9.09
N GLY A 132 -2.16 -0.03 8.90
CA GLY A 132 -1.08 0.95 9.06
C GLY A 132 -0.97 1.51 10.47
N LYS A 133 -1.24 0.72 11.52
CA LYS A 133 -1.01 1.13 12.91
C LYS A 133 0.45 1.56 13.09
N ASN A 134 0.67 2.68 13.79
CA ASN A 134 1.99 3.29 13.94
C ASN A 134 2.33 3.69 15.37
N GLY A 135 1.53 3.28 16.35
CA GLY A 135 1.68 3.61 17.78
C GLY A 135 0.93 4.88 18.22
N GLN A 136 0.29 5.60 17.31
CA GLN A 136 -0.52 6.78 17.66
C GLN A 136 -1.94 6.33 18.04
N GLU A 137 -2.27 6.39 19.33
CA GLU A 137 -3.53 5.89 19.88
C GLU A 137 -4.77 6.38 19.11
N ALA A 138 -4.86 7.66 18.80
CA ALA A 138 -6.01 8.23 18.09
C ALA A 138 -6.16 7.71 16.66
N THR A 139 -5.06 7.43 15.98
CA THR A 139 -5.03 6.86 14.63
C THR A 139 -5.28 5.36 14.68
N ASP A 140 -4.65 4.68 15.62
CA ASP A 140 -4.71 3.22 15.76
C ASP A 140 -6.09 2.75 16.23
N ALA A 141 -6.85 3.59 16.96
CA ALA A 141 -8.24 3.30 17.34
C ALA A 141 -9.14 3.01 16.12
N VAL A 142 -8.95 3.73 15.01
CA VAL A 142 -9.70 3.50 13.76
C VAL A 142 -9.41 2.12 13.18
N TYR A 143 -8.15 1.73 13.14
CA TYR A 143 -7.77 0.38 12.65
C TYR A 143 -8.32 -0.71 13.57
N THR A 144 -8.23 -0.51 14.88
CA THR A 144 -8.75 -1.47 15.88
C THR A 144 -10.26 -1.65 15.73
N GLU A 145 -11.00 -0.57 15.51
CA GLU A 145 -12.45 -0.65 15.25
C GLU A 145 -12.75 -1.44 13.98
N LEU A 146 -12.02 -1.20 12.88
CA LEU A 146 -12.19 -1.95 11.62
C LEU A 146 -11.84 -3.44 11.77
N GLU A 147 -10.77 -3.75 12.49
CA GLU A 147 -10.37 -5.14 12.79
C GLU A 147 -11.48 -5.90 13.53
N HIS A 148 -12.11 -5.27 14.52
CA HIS A 148 -13.13 -5.93 15.32
C HIS A 148 -14.52 -5.92 14.67
N SER A 149 -14.88 -4.85 13.96
CA SER A 149 -16.24 -4.70 13.43
C SER A 149 -16.40 -5.23 12.01
N LEU A 150 -15.37 -5.04 11.16
CA LEU A 150 -15.46 -5.36 9.73
C LEU A 150 -14.73 -6.65 9.37
N PHE A 151 -13.57 -6.92 10.00
CA PHE A 151 -12.74 -8.09 9.69
C PHE A 151 -12.44 -8.98 10.90
N PRO A 152 -13.46 -9.37 11.72
CA PRO A 152 -13.23 -10.13 12.97
C PRO A 152 -12.66 -11.53 12.74
N HIS A 153 -12.79 -12.06 11.52
CA HIS A 153 -12.32 -13.42 11.15
C HIS A 153 -10.98 -13.42 10.43
N ALA A 154 -10.52 -12.24 9.97
CA ALA A 154 -9.26 -12.14 9.26
C ALA A 154 -8.07 -12.24 10.21
N LEU A 155 -6.93 -12.68 9.70
CA LEU A 155 -5.66 -12.46 10.38
C LEU A 155 -5.35 -10.96 10.38
N HIS A 156 -4.86 -10.43 11.50
CA HIS A 156 -4.51 -9.02 11.62
C HIS A 156 -3.00 -8.86 11.76
N SER A 157 -2.45 -7.89 11.06
CA SER A 157 -1.06 -7.48 11.24
C SER A 157 -0.88 -5.99 10.97
N SER A 158 0.20 -5.42 11.50
CA SER A 158 0.59 -4.04 11.31
C SER A 158 1.93 -3.96 10.61
N PHE A 159 1.99 -3.25 9.47
CA PHE A 159 3.23 -3.16 8.72
C PHE A 159 4.17 -2.04 9.23
N LYS A 160 3.62 -0.95 9.80
CA LYS A 160 4.44 0.16 10.30
C LYS A 160 5.19 -0.17 11.59
N GLU A 161 4.78 -1.19 12.31
CA GLU A 161 5.58 -1.74 13.43
C GLU A 161 6.91 -2.33 12.95
N GLN A 162 6.97 -2.77 11.69
CA GLN A 162 8.16 -3.38 11.10
C GLN A 162 9.02 -2.37 10.32
N CYS A 163 8.40 -1.48 9.56
CA CYS A 163 9.11 -0.57 8.67
C CYS A 163 9.15 0.89 9.14
N GLY A 164 8.42 1.24 10.20
CA GLY A 164 8.25 2.61 10.66
C GLY A 164 7.26 3.43 9.81
N GLU A 165 7.12 4.70 10.17
CA GLU A 165 6.25 5.65 9.48
C GLU A 165 7.01 6.47 8.45
N TYR A 166 6.62 6.38 7.19
CA TYR A 166 7.07 7.23 6.09
C TYR A 166 5.98 7.31 5.01
N GLN A 167 6.11 8.25 4.09
CA GLN A 167 5.03 8.60 3.15
C GLN A 167 4.60 7.42 2.27
N THR A 168 5.56 6.62 1.81
CA THR A 168 5.30 5.49 0.92
C THR A 168 5.34 4.12 1.60
N ALA A 169 5.13 4.05 2.92
CA ALA A 169 5.19 2.82 3.71
C ALA A 169 4.21 1.73 3.25
N SER A 170 3.12 2.09 2.56
CA SER A 170 2.19 1.15 1.93
C SER A 170 2.84 0.26 0.87
N SER A 171 3.96 0.69 0.28
CA SER A 171 4.75 -0.17 -0.62
C SER A 171 5.38 -1.35 0.12
N TYR A 172 5.86 -1.15 1.35
CA TYR A 172 6.33 -2.24 2.20
C TYR A 172 5.19 -3.21 2.53
N ALA A 173 4.00 -2.68 2.85
CA ALA A 173 2.82 -3.51 3.12
C ALA A 173 2.46 -4.40 1.91
N LEU A 174 2.49 -3.84 0.70
CA LEU A 174 2.22 -4.60 -0.52
C LEU A 174 3.27 -5.71 -0.74
N TRP A 175 4.56 -5.42 -0.53
CA TRP A 175 5.62 -6.41 -0.62
C TRP A 175 5.44 -7.54 0.41
N MET A 176 5.19 -7.18 1.67
CA MET A 176 4.96 -8.13 2.76
C MET A 176 3.77 -9.05 2.46
N ALA A 177 2.64 -8.46 2.06
CA ALA A 177 1.42 -9.19 1.75
C ALA A 177 1.59 -10.11 0.54
N ALA A 178 2.19 -9.64 -0.55
CA ALA A 178 2.41 -10.44 -1.74
C ALA A 178 3.32 -11.64 -1.49
N LYS A 179 4.40 -11.43 -0.70
CA LYS A 179 5.32 -12.51 -0.30
C LYS A 179 4.59 -13.55 0.56
N ALA A 180 3.86 -13.12 1.57
CA ALA A 180 3.17 -14.02 2.48
C ALA A 180 2.06 -14.82 1.76
N LEU A 181 1.28 -14.18 0.87
CA LEU A 181 0.27 -14.90 0.06
C LEU A 181 0.89 -15.95 -0.87
N LYS A 182 2.13 -15.78 -1.30
CA LYS A 182 2.84 -16.79 -2.10
C LYS A 182 3.27 -17.99 -1.25
N GLU A 183 3.70 -17.74 -0.01
CA GLU A 183 4.22 -18.75 0.91
C GLU A 183 3.10 -19.45 1.70
N GLU A 184 2.00 -18.76 2.03
CA GLU A 184 0.90 -19.23 2.87
C GLU A 184 -0.26 -19.76 2.02
N ALA A 185 -0.44 -21.08 2.01
CA ALA A 185 -1.46 -21.73 1.18
C ALA A 185 -2.90 -21.53 1.69
N SER A 186 -3.09 -21.14 2.95
CA SER A 186 -4.42 -20.99 3.58
C SER A 186 -5.12 -19.68 3.19
N SER A 187 -4.37 -18.59 2.99
CA SER A 187 -4.94 -17.28 2.70
C SER A 187 -5.12 -17.04 1.21
N ARG A 188 -6.25 -16.48 0.82
CA ARG A 188 -6.61 -16.20 -0.58
C ARG A 188 -6.58 -14.71 -0.90
N TYR A 189 -7.12 -13.87 -0.01
CA TYR A 189 -7.19 -12.43 -0.18
C TYR A 189 -6.54 -11.70 0.99
N ALA A 190 -5.75 -10.68 0.66
CA ALA A 190 -5.26 -9.72 1.65
C ALA A 190 -5.74 -8.31 1.29
N LEU A 191 -6.21 -7.58 2.29
CA LEU A 191 -6.62 -6.19 2.20
C LEU A 191 -5.68 -5.33 3.04
N ILE A 192 -4.99 -4.42 2.40
CA ILE A 192 -4.11 -3.44 3.04
C ILE A 192 -4.88 -2.14 3.18
N TYR A 193 -4.92 -1.59 4.38
CA TYR A 193 -5.43 -0.25 4.61
C TYR A 193 -4.38 0.61 5.29
N ASN A 194 -4.08 1.74 4.66
CA ASN A 194 -3.16 2.74 5.18
C ASN A 194 -3.84 4.09 5.30
N GLN A 195 -3.55 4.81 6.37
CA GLN A 195 -3.80 6.24 6.44
C GLN A 195 -2.51 6.97 6.81
N TYR A 196 -2.31 8.14 6.20
CA TYR A 196 -1.20 9.03 6.51
C TYR A 196 -1.75 10.37 6.98
N GLN A 197 -1.39 10.77 8.21
CA GLN A 197 -1.83 11.99 8.87
C GLN A 197 -3.37 12.13 9.02
N GLY A 198 -4.12 11.02 9.00
CA GLY A 198 -5.57 11.00 9.16
C GLY A 198 -6.36 11.64 8.01
N ILE A 199 -5.72 11.91 6.86
CA ILE A 199 -6.36 12.54 5.69
C ILE A 199 -6.07 11.85 4.36
N ASN A 200 -4.91 11.23 4.20
CA ASN A 200 -4.60 10.45 3.01
C ASN A 200 -4.88 8.99 3.33
N HIS A 201 -5.76 8.37 2.60
CA HIS A 201 -6.19 7.00 2.81
C HIS A 201 -5.97 6.17 1.56
N SER A 202 -5.52 4.94 1.72
CA SER A 202 -5.41 3.97 0.63
C SER A 202 -5.91 2.60 1.05
N ILE A 203 -6.56 1.91 0.12
CA ILE A 203 -6.99 0.52 0.22
C ILE A 203 -6.36 -0.22 -0.96
N ILE A 204 -5.63 -1.28 -0.69
CA ILE A 204 -5.03 -2.14 -1.73
C ILE A 204 -5.52 -3.56 -1.50
N LEU A 205 -6.13 -4.15 -2.54
CA LEU A 205 -6.62 -5.53 -2.51
C LEU A 205 -5.73 -6.40 -3.39
N ILE A 206 -5.21 -7.46 -2.83
CA ILE A 206 -4.45 -8.47 -3.55
C ILE A 206 -5.01 -9.87 -3.31
N LYS A 207 -4.78 -10.74 -4.28
CA LYS A 207 -5.21 -12.12 -4.27
C LYS A 207 -4.04 -13.05 -4.53
N ARG A 208 -4.01 -14.19 -3.87
CA ARG A 208 -3.05 -15.26 -4.15
C ARG A 208 -3.21 -15.78 -5.57
N CYS A 209 -2.10 -15.94 -6.28
CA CYS A 209 -2.05 -16.67 -7.54
C CYS A 209 -2.08 -18.17 -7.23
N THR A 210 -3.21 -18.83 -7.49
CA THR A 210 -3.27 -20.30 -7.50
C THR A 210 -2.51 -20.85 -8.69
N SER A 211 -1.82 -21.95 -8.50
CA SER A 211 -1.08 -22.69 -9.54
C SER A 211 -1.95 -23.03 -10.72
#